data_aead91eb48a0268b7fe05512cac34cbb
#
_entry.id   aead91eb48a0268b7fe05512cac34cbb
#
_cell.length_a   1.000
_cell.length_b   1.000
_cell.length_c   1.000
_cell.angle_alpha   90.00
_cell.angle_beta   90.00
_cell.angle_gamma   90.00
#
_symmetry.space_group_name_H-M   'P 1'
#
loop_
_entity.id
_entity.type
_entity.pdbx_description
1 polymer ?
#
loop_
_entity_poly.entity_id
_entity_poly.type
_entity_poly.pdbx_seq_one_letter_code
_entity_poly.pdbx_strand_id
1 'polypeptide(L)' 'MSYQKMYTLLFNAITDALQDLSAGAVQQAMVQLAAAQQQAEELYLYDTQK' A
#
# COMPACT_ATOMS: atom_id res chain seq x y z
N MET A 1 13.11 2.71 -12.45
CA MET A 1 12.23 2.59 -11.27
C MET A 1 10.87 3.17 -11.58
N SER A 2 9.81 2.48 -11.22
CA SER A 2 8.46 2.92 -11.56
C SER A 2 7.78 3.54 -10.34
N TYR A 3 8.03 4.81 -10.15
CA TYR A 3 7.36 5.53 -9.06
C TYR A 3 5.86 5.59 -9.27
N GLN A 4 5.42 5.55 -10.54
CA GLN A 4 4.00 5.59 -10.83
C GLN A 4 3.29 4.36 -10.28
N LYS A 5 3.89 3.18 -10.40
CA LYS A 5 3.31 1.97 -9.86
C LYS A 5 3.26 2.02 -8.34
N MET A 6 4.33 2.49 -7.71
CA MET A 6 4.35 2.62 -6.26
C MET A 6 3.32 3.63 -5.77
N TYR A 7 3.22 4.75 -6.48
CA TYR A 7 2.24 5.77 -6.12
C TYR A 7 0.82 5.21 -6.20
N THR A 8 0.50 4.55 -7.31
CA THR A 8 -0.83 4.00 -7.52
C THR A 8 -1.17 2.96 -6.46
N LEU A 9 -0.23 2.08 -6.17
CA LEU A 9 -0.42 1.04 -5.16
C LEU A 9 -0.72 1.66 -3.79
N LEU A 10 0.09 2.62 -3.39
CA LEU A 10 -0.07 3.24 -2.08
C LEU A 10 -1.33 4.10 -2.02
N PHE A 11 -1.62 4.83 -3.08
CA PHE A 11 -2.82 5.66 -3.13
C PHE A 11 -4.07 4.80 -2.97
N ASN A 12 -4.13 3.70 -3.72
CA ASN A 12 -5.30 2.82 -3.66
C ASN A 12 -5.42 2.16 -2.29
N ALA A 13 -4.29 1.78 -1.69
CA ALA A 13 -4.31 1.18 -0.37
C ALA A 13 -4.84 2.16 0.68
N ILE A 14 -4.44 3.41 0.57
CA ILE A 14 -4.91 4.44 1.49
C ILE A 14 -6.42 4.65 1.33
N THR A 15 -6.90 4.69 0.08
CA THR A 15 -8.31 4.85 -0.20
C THR A 15 -9.11 3.71 0.43
N ASP A 16 -8.64 2.48 0.24
CA ASP A 16 -9.31 1.30 0.79
C ASP A 16 -9.31 1.34 2.31
N ALA A 17 -8.17 1.73 2.90
CA ALA A 17 -8.07 1.81 4.35
C ALA A 17 -9.01 2.87 4.92
N LEU A 18 -9.14 3.99 4.24
CA LEU A 18 -10.06 5.03 4.68
C LEU A 18 -11.50 4.53 4.66
N GLN A 19 -11.86 3.77 3.63
CA GLN A 19 -13.20 3.20 3.57
C GLN A 19 -13.43 2.20 4.68
N ASP A 20 -12.42 1.36 4.97
CA ASP A 20 -12.51 0.40 6.05
C ASP A 20 -12.69 1.09 7.40
N LEU A 21 -11.92 2.16 7.64
CA LEU A 21 -12.04 2.90 8.89
C LEU A 21 -13.40 3.55 9.02
N SER A 22 -13.95 4.08 7.92
CA SER A 22 -15.28 4.64 7.91
C SER A 22 -16.34 3.64 8.31
N ALA A 23 -16.13 2.38 7.93
CA ALA A 23 -17.05 1.30 8.24
C ALA A 23 -16.76 0.65 9.59
N GLY A 24 -15.76 1.12 10.31
CA GLY A 24 -15.38 0.56 11.60
C GLY A 24 -14.51 -0.67 11.53
N ALA A 25 -14.00 -1.01 10.33
CA ALA A 25 -13.15 -2.18 10.14
C ALA A 25 -11.69 -1.81 10.36
N VAL A 26 -11.33 -1.48 11.60
CA VAL A 26 -10.01 -0.97 11.93
C VAL A 26 -8.92 -2.00 11.66
N GLN A 27 -9.15 -3.25 12.05
CA GLN A 27 -8.13 -4.29 11.88
C GLN A 27 -7.86 -4.56 10.41
N GLN A 28 -8.90 -4.55 9.61
CA GLN A 28 -8.75 -4.77 8.17
C GLN A 28 -7.95 -3.62 7.52
N ALA A 29 -8.21 -2.39 7.96
CA ALA A 29 -7.45 -1.25 7.47
C ALA A 29 -5.96 -1.39 7.81
N MET A 30 -5.66 -1.85 9.02
CA MET A 30 -4.27 -2.04 9.44
C MET A 30 -3.57 -3.09 8.57
N VAL A 31 -4.25 -4.18 8.28
CA VAL A 31 -3.69 -5.24 7.45
C VAL A 31 -3.43 -4.72 6.04
N GLN A 32 -4.36 -3.96 5.48
CA GLN A 32 -4.18 -3.42 4.14
C GLN A 32 -3.01 -2.45 4.05
N LEU A 33 -2.89 -1.57 5.04
CA LEU A 33 -1.80 -0.61 5.05
C LEU A 33 -0.45 -1.30 5.21
N ALA A 34 -0.36 -2.28 6.10
CA ALA A 34 0.88 -3.02 6.30
C ALA A 34 1.27 -3.79 5.04
N ALA A 35 0.29 -4.41 4.38
CA ALA A 35 0.56 -5.13 3.14
C ALA A 35 1.04 -4.18 2.04
N ALA A 36 0.44 -3.00 1.96
CA ALA A 36 0.82 -2.02 0.96
C ALA A 36 2.25 -1.54 1.16
N GLN A 37 2.64 -1.31 2.42
CA GLN A 37 4.01 -0.90 2.72
C GLN A 37 5.00 -1.97 2.29
N GLN A 38 4.68 -3.23 2.59
CA GLN A 38 5.56 -4.33 2.23
C GLN A 38 5.69 -4.46 0.71
N GLN A 39 4.58 -4.35 0.00
CA GLN A 39 4.61 -4.44 -1.45
C GLN A 39 5.38 -3.29 -2.08
N ALA A 40 5.19 -2.09 -1.54
CA ALA A 40 5.92 -0.93 -2.06
C ALA A 40 7.42 -1.08 -1.82
N GLU A 41 7.80 -1.61 -0.66
CA GLU A 41 9.21 -1.84 -0.36
C GLU A 41 9.81 -2.87 -1.29
N GLU A 42 9.07 -3.94 -1.57
CA GLU A 42 9.54 -4.96 -2.49
C GLU A 42 9.74 -4.40 -3.89
N LEU A 43 8.83 -3.56 -4.34
CA LEU A 43 8.98 -2.94 -5.65
C LEU A 43 10.23 -2.06 -5.69
N TYR A 44 10.45 -1.29 -4.65
CA TYR A 44 11.61 -0.41 -4.56
C TYR A 44 12.91 -1.23 -4.57
N LEU A 45 12.96 -2.27 -3.75
CA LEU A 45 14.16 -3.11 -3.65
C LEU A 45 14.42 -3.84 -4.96
N TYR A 46 13.37 -4.32 -5.60
CA TYR A 46 13.53 -5.01 -6.88
C TYR A 46 14.18 -4.09 -7.91
N ASP A 47 13.71 -2.86 -7.99
CA ASP A 47 14.24 -1.89 -8.94
C ASP A 47 15.69 -1.52 -8.65
N THR A 48 16.05 -1.45 -7.37
CA THR A 48 17.40 -1.06 -6.99
C THR A 48 18.42 -2.18 -7.11
N GLN A 49 17.98 -3.41 -7.26
CA GLN A 49 18.87 -4.56 -7.37
C GLN A 49 19.40 -4.75 -8.78
N LYS A 50 18.97 -3.98 -9.73
CA LYS A 50 19.49 -4.04 -11.09
C LYS A 50 20.84 -3.30 -11.25
#